data_ea96d3e2e1f24b8c6f47ef3c86743188
#
_entry.id   ea96d3e2e1f24b8c6f47ef3c86743188
#
_cell.length_a   1.000
_cell.length_b   1.000
_cell.length_c   1.000
_cell.angle_alpha   90.00
_cell.angle_beta   90.00
_cell.angle_gamma   90.00
#
_symmetry.space_group_name_H-M   'P 1'
#
loop_
_entity.id
_entity.type
_entity.pdbx_description
1 polymer ?
#
loop_
_entity_poly.entity_id
_entity_poly.type
_entity_poly.pdbx_seq_one_letter_code
_entity_poly.pdbx_strand_id
1 'polypeptide(L)'
;MRRVFKFLLIILIFCILVFVALSIFTAGDRKIAKEFVISCCGSKTNEFVWYELLHDGLKKEVEKDKFAEMFAASQSYETVSFTSVSKNGSSASLAGTAKTKAGCASKVSVEVLEDKIISFKINPLCQK
;
A
#
# COMPACT_ATOMS: atom_id res chain seq x y z
N MET A 1 21.00 -37.69 -19.11
CA MET A 1 19.95 -36.75 -19.52
C MET A 1 18.72 -36.75 -18.62
N ARG A 2 18.20 -37.93 -18.24
CA ARG A 2 17.01 -37.98 -17.34
C ARG A 2 17.24 -37.34 -15.97
N ARG A 3 18.44 -37.45 -15.40
CA ARG A 3 18.78 -36.83 -14.10
C ARG A 3 18.81 -35.32 -14.17
N VAL A 4 19.33 -34.75 -15.24
CA VAL A 4 19.39 -33.29 -15.45
C VAL A 4 17.98 -32.73 -15.65
N PHE A 5 17.13 -33.43 -16.40
CA PHE A 5 15.75 -33.04 -16.63
C PHE A 5 14.93 -33.00 -15.34
N LYS A 6 15.06 -34.05 -14.49
CA LYS A 6 14.41 -34.08 -13.18
C LYS A 6 14.88 -32.97 -12.27
N PHE A 7 16.17 -32.67 -12.28
CA PHE A 7 16.76 -31.62 -11.47
C PHE A 7 16.25 -30.23 -11.90
N LEU A 8 16.18 -29.97 -13.20
CA LEU A 8 15.63 -28.74 -13.75
C LEU A 8 14.13 -28.59 -13.41
N LEU A 9 13.38 -29.69 -13.46
CA LEU A 9 11.96 -29.68 -13.12
C LEU A 9 11.74 -29.32 -11.63
N ILE A 10 12.55 -29.89 -10.74
CA ILE A 10 12.51 -29.59 -9.30
C ILE A 10 12.82 -28.12 -9.04
N ILE A 11 13.84 -27.55 -9.69
CA ILE A 11 14.21 -26.14 -9.57
C ILE A 11 13.07 -25.26 -10.06
N LEU A 12 12.44 -25.61 -11.18
CA LEU A 12 11.32 -24.85 -11.74
C LEU A 12 10.13 -24.80 -10.77
N ILE A 13 9.75 -25.96 -10.21
CA ILE A 13 8.66 -26.06 -9.23
C ILE A 13 8.99 -25.23 -7.99
N PHE A 14 10.21 -25.31 -7.50
CA PHE A 14 10.65 -24.53 -6.34
C PHE A 14 10.57 -23.02 -6.60
N CYS A 15 10.99 -22.55 -7.77
CA CYS A 15 10.89 -21.15 -8.15
C CYS A 15 9.44 -20.67 -8.21
N ILE A 16 8.52 -21.48 -8.74
CA ILE A 16 7.10 -21.18 -8.81
C ILE A 16 6.52 -21.07 -7.39
N LEU A 17 6.84 -22.01 -6.50
CA LEU A 17 6.38 -22.01 -5.11
C LEU A 17 6.87 -20.77 -4.35
N VAL A 18 8.13 -20.39 -4.52
CA VAL A 18 8.69 -19.18 -3.90
C VAL A 18 7.99 -17.94 -4.43
N PHE A 19 7.76 -17.85 -5.73
CA PHE A 19 7.06 -16.72 -6.34
C PHE A 19 5.62 -16.58 -5.81
N VAL A 20 4.89 -17.67 -5.73
CA VAL A 20 3.51 -17.70 -5.18
C VAL A 20 3.52 -17.30 -3.71
N ALA A 21 4.46 -17.81 -2.91
CA ALA A 21 4.58 -17.44 -1.50
C ALA A 21 4.85 -15.96 -1.31
N LEU A 22 5.76 -15.37 -2.11
CA LEU A 22 6.04 -13.93 -2.08
C LEU A 22 4.82 -13.11 -2.47
N SER A 23 4.06 -13.55 -3.48
CA SER A 23 2.83 -12.87 -3.90
C SER A 23 1.77 -12.87 -2.80
N ILE A 24 1.61 -13.96 -2.08
CA ILE A 24 0.69 -14.06 -0.95
C ILE A 24 1.14 -13.15 0.20
N PHE A 25 2.45 -13.12 0.49
CA PHE A 25 3.00 -12.30 1.56
C PHE A 25 2.78 -10.80 1.33
N THR A 26 2.84 -10.34 0.09
CA THR A 26 2.68 -8.91 -0.23
C THR A 26 1.24 -8.50 -0.53
N ALA A 27 0.33 -9.46 -0.77
CA ALA A 27 -1.07 -9.17 -1.10
C ALA A 27 -1.80 -8.46 0.04
N GLY A 28 -1.55 -8.84 1.29
CA GLY A 28 -2.12 -8.19 2.47
C GLY A 28 -1.66 -6.74 2.61
N ASP A 29 -0.37 -6.49 2.42
CA ASP A 29 0.21 -5.15 2.48
C ASP A 29 -0.34 -4.25 1.37
N ARG A 30 -0.48 -4.76 0.16
CA ARG A 30 -1.08 -4.02 -0.95
C ARG A 30 -2.53 -3.65 -0.68
N LYS A 31 -3.29 -4.57 -0.10
CA LYS A 31 -4.70 -4.34 0.25
C LYS A 31 -4.83 -3.22 1.26
N ILE A 32 -4.02 -3.23 2.30
CA ILE A 32 -4.02 -2.20 3.35
C ILE A 32 -3.62 -0.85 2.78
N ALA A 33 -2.55 -0.79 1.99
CA ALA A 33 -2.08 0.43 1.37
C ALA A 33 -3.12 1.00 0.39
N LYS A 34 -3.75 0.15 -0.41
CA LYS A 34 -4.82 0.55 -1.34
C LYS A 34 -6.02 1.10 -0.58
N GLU A 35 -6.46 0.41 0.46
CA GLU A 35 -7.57 0.86 1.30
C GLU A 35 -7.27 2.20 1.94
N PHE A 36 -6.04 2.40 2.42
CA PHE A 36 -5.59 3.68 2.95
C PHE A 36 -5.74 4.80 1.92
N VAL A 37 -5.21 4.63 0.71
CA VAL A 37 -5.23 5.68 -0.31
C VAL A 37 -6.65 5.97 -0.79
N ILE A 38 -7.49 4.96 -0.95
CA ILE A 38 -8.88 5.14 -1.38
C ILE A 38 -9.70 5.83 -0.29
N SER A 39 -9.45 5.51 0.97
CA SER A 39 -10.25 5.98 2.10
C SER A 39 -9.73 7.26 2.76
N CYS A 40 -8.45 7.62 2.56
CA CYS A 40 -7.83 8.78 3.22
C CYS A 40 -8.56 10.09 2.97
N CYS A 41 -9.12 10.25 1.74
CA CYS A 41 -9.54 11.54 1.22
C CYS A 41 -11.05 11.73 1.17
N GLY A 42 -11.77 10.76 1.72
CA GLY A 42 -13.22 10.88 1.90
C GLY A 42 -13.56 11.45 3.28
N SER A 43 -14.49 12.40 3.33
CA SER A 43 -14.85 13.07 4.58
C SER A 43 -15.42 12.13 5.65
N LYS A 44 -16.06 11.03 5.23
CA LYS A 44 -16.64 10.03 6.15
C LYS A 44 -15.70 8.90 6.51
N THR A 45 -14.70 8.63 5.67
CA THR A 45 -13.79 7.50 5.83
C THR A 45 -12.45 7.87 6.46
N ASN A 46 -12.13 9.13 6.48
CA ASN A 46 -10.90 9.70 7.01
C ASN A 46 -10.67 9.34 8.49
N GLU A 47 -11.71 9.44 9.31
CA GLU A 47 -11.65 9.08 10.73
C GLU A 47 -11.38 7.58 10.91
N PHE A 48 -12.05 6.73 10.13
CA PHE A 48 -11.81 5.29 10.11
C PHE A 48 -10.34 4.98 9.78
N VAL A 49 -9.78 5.64 8.78
CA VAL A 49 -8.38 5.44 8.38
C VAL A 49 -7.45 5.77 9.55
N TRP A 50 -7.66 6.86 10.24
CA TRP A 50 -6.82 7.25 11.36
C TRP A 50 -6.88 6.23 12.50
N TYR A 51 -8.07 5.76 12.86
CA TYR A 51 -8.22 4.79 13.97
C TYR A 51 -7.78 3.37 13.61
N GLU A 52 -8.12 2.90 12.41
CA GLU A 52 -8.00 1.49 12.07
C GLU A 52 -6.76 1.16 11.23
N LEU A 53 -6.30 2.08 10.40
CA LEU A 53 -5.23 1.80 9.44
C LEU A 53 -3.87 2.36 9.86
N LEU A 54 -3.80 3.40 10.67
CA LEU A 54 -2.54 3.98 11.09
C LEU A 54 -1.92 3.22 12.27
N HIS A 55 -0.60 3.05 12.21
CA HIS A 55 0.18 2.49 13.32
C HIS A 55 0.21 3.47 14.48
N ASP A 56 0.28 2.95 15.71
CA ASP A 56 0.26 3.78 16.92
C ASP A 56 1.39 4.83 16.94
N GLY A 57 2.57 4.49 16.43
CA GLY A 57 3.68 5.43 16.30
C GLY A 57 3.36 6.62 15.40
N LEU A 58 2.68 6.37 14.29
CA LEU A 58 2.27 7.42 13.37
C LEU A 58 1.14 8.27 13.96
N LYS A 59 0.21 7.68 14.70
CA LYS A 59 -0.85 8.42 15.41
C LYS A 59 -0.30 9.45 16.40
N LYS A 60 0.84 9.15 17.03
CA LYS A 60 1.52 10.06 17.93
C LYS A 60 2.13 11.26 17.21
N GLU A 61 2.62 11.06 15.97
CA GLU A 61 3.23 12.11 15.17
C GLU A 61 2.18 12.97 14.45
N VAL A 62 1.09 12.34 14.01
CA VAL A 62 0.00 12.99 13.25
C VAL A 62 -1.28 12.85 14.04
N GLU A 63 -1.71 13.94 14.67
CA GLU A 63 -2.96 13.99 15.41
C GLU A 63 -4.17 13.83 14.45
N LYS A 64 -5.27 13.32 14.98
CA LYS A 64 -6.50 13.08 14.22
C LYS A 64 -6.97 14.32 13.46
N ASP A 65 -7.00 15.48 14.13
CA ASP A 65 -7.46 16.72 13.52
C ASP A 65 -6.53 17.19 12.41
N LYS A 66 -5.21 17.06 12.60
CA LYS A 66 -4.22 17.39 11.58
C LYS A 66 -4.32 16.47 10.38
N PHE A 67 -4.53 15.18 10.62
CA PHE A 67 -4.75 14.21 9.55
C PHE A 67 -5.98 14.56 8.72
N ALA A 68 -7.07 14.93 9.38
CA ALA A 68 -8.29 15.37 8.71
C ALA A 68 -8.07 16.64 7.88
N GLU A 69 -7.33 17.61 8.41
CA GLU A 69 -6.98 18.85 7.70
C GLU A 69 -6.13 18.59 6.46
N MET A 70 -5.17 17.68 6.55
CA MET A 70 -4.29 17.33 5.41
C MET A 70 -5.08 16.87 4.19
N PHE A 71 -6.17 16.17 4.39
CA PHE A 71 -6.97 15.59 3.32
C PHE A 71 -8.32 16.27 3.08
N ALA A 72 -8.64 17.32 3.82
CA ALA A 72 -9.93 18.01 3.73
C ALA A 72 -10.19 18.60 2.33
N ALA A 73 -9.15 19.12 1.69
CA ALA A 73 -9.24 19.71 0.35
C ALA A 73 -8.92 18.71 -0.77
N SER A 74 -8.66 17.47 -0.44
CA SER A 74 -8.28 16.45 -1.43
C SER A 74 -9.50 15.79 -2.07
N GLN A 75 -9.38 15.50 -3.37
CA GLN A 75 -10.34 14.63 -4.05
C GLN A 75 -10.15 13.19 -3.57
N SER A 76 -11.24 12.43 -3.58
CA SER A 76 -11.17 10.99 -3.32
C SER A 76 -10.53 10.25 -4.48
N TYR A 77 -9.62 9.35 -4.19
CA TYR A 77 -8.99 8.50 -5.21
C TYR A 77 -9.88 7.31 -5.51
N GLU A 78 -10.05 7.02 -6.80
CA GLU A 78 -10.89 5.92 -7.27
C GLU A 78 -10.06 4.65 -7.53
N THR A 79 -8.88 4.82 -8.14
CA THR A 79 -8.01 3.70 -8.47
C THR A 79 -6.61 3.92 -7.93
N VAL A 80 -5.98 2.82 -7.49
CA VAL A 80 -4.61 2.82 -7.00
C VAL A 80 -3.89 1.62 -7.60
N SER A 81 -2.71 1.86 -8.16
CA SER A 81 -1.86 0.81 -8.70
C SER A 81 -0.46 0.92 -8.10
N PHE A 82 -0.05 -0.07 -7.34
CA PHE A 82 1.30 -0.15 -6.80
C PHE A 82 2.20 -0.93 -7.75
N THR A 83 3.18 -0.26 -8.30
CA THR A 83 4.12 -0.82 -9.29
C THR A 83 5.42 -1.29 -8.67
N SER A 84 5.72 -0.86 -7.45
CA SER A 84 6.93 -1.25 -6.73
C SER A 84 6.57 -1.66 -5.31
N VAL A 85 6.99 -2.85 -4.93
CA VAL A 85 6.80 -3.38 -3.56
C VAL A 85 8.14 -3.92 -3.09
N SER A 86 8.61 -3.42 -1.96
CA SER A 86 9.84 -3.88 -1.34
C SER A 86 9.55 -4.30 0.09
N LYS A 87 9.82 -5.54 0.43
CA LYS A 87 9.63 -6.04 1.79
C LYS A 87 10.98 -6.11 2.50
N ASN A 88 11.03 -5.52 3.70
CA ASN A 88 12.23 -5.48 4.53
C ASN A 88 11.86 -5.93 5.95
N GLY A 89 12.11 -7.21 6.24
CA GLY A 89 11.69 -7.80 7.51
C GLY A 89 10.16 -7.85 7.62
N SER A 90 9.60 -7.25 8.66
CA SER A 90 8.15 -7.18 8.90
C SER A 90 7.49 -5.96 8.26
N SER A 91 8.28 -5.03 7.72
CA SER A 91 7.76 -3.85 7.03
C SER A 91 7.76 -4.03 5.51
N ALA A 92 6.87 -3.33 4.82
CA ALA A 92 6.80 -3.30 3.37
C ALA A 92 6.67 -1.86 2.89
N SER A 93 7.44 -1.51 1.86
CA SER A 93 7.36 -0.21 1.19
C SER A 93 6.71 -0.38 -0.17
N LEU A 94 5.63 0.35 -0.42
CA LEU A 94 4.88 0.28 -1.66
C LEU A 94 4.88 1.65 -2.33
N ALA A 95 5.09 1.67 -3.63
CA ALA A 95 5.06 2.89 -4.43
C ALA A 95 4.25 2.67 -5.71
N GLY A 96 3.51 3.67 -6.12
CA GLY A 96 2.68 3.59 -7.30
C GLY A 96 1.99 4.89 -7.64
N THR A 97 0.83 4.78 -8.27
CA THR A 97 0.03 5.92 -8.73
C THR A 97 -1.42 5.74 -8.32
N ALA A 98 -2.02 6.81 -7.82
CA ALA A 98 -3.45 6.89 -7.54
C ALA A 98 -4.10 7.88 -8.50
N LYS A 99 -5.32 7.57 -8.95
CA LYS A 99 -6.09 8.43 -9.84
C LYS A 99 -7.46 8.71 -9.27
N THR A 100 -7.90 9.95 -9.44
CA THR A 100 -9.26 10.36 -9.09
C THR A 100 -10.21 10.06 -10.25
N LYS A 101 -11.50 10.14 -10.00
CA LYS A 101 -12.54 10.00 -11.03
C LYS A 101 -12.40 11.06 -12.13
N ALA A 102 -11.93 12.26 -11.77
CA ALA A 102 -11.70 13.34 -12.72
C ALA A 102 -10.41 13.18 -13.54
N GLY A 103 -9.61 12.15 -13.28
CA GLY A 103 -8.38 11.88 -14.03
C GLY A 103 -7.11 12.48 -13.44
N CYS A 104 -7.19 13.11 -12.29
CA CYS A 104 -6.00 13.61 -11.59
C CYS A 104 -5.18 12.44 -11.05
N ALA A 105 -3.88 12.44 -11.32
CA ALA A 105 -2.96 11.37 -10.88
C ALA A 105 -1.98 11.89 -9.84
N SER A 106 -1.73 11.09 -8.82
CA SER A 106 -0.76 11.40 -7.76
C SER A 106 0.21 10.22 -7.60
N LYS A 107 1.46 10.52 -7.31
CA LYS A 107 2.43 9.52 -6.90
C LYS A 107 2.20 9.20 -5.43
N VAL A 108 2.07 7.92 -5.11
CA VAL A 108 1.83 7.48 -3.74
C VAL A 108 2.96 6.57 -3.28
N SER A 109 3.35 6.74 -2.03
CA SER A 109 4.32 5.89 -1.37
C SER A 109 3.81 5.60 0.04
N VAL A 110 3.75 4.33 0.41
CA VAL A 110 3.19 3.88 1.69
C VAL A 110 4.11 2.84 2.28
N GLU A 111 4.37 2.94 3.59
CA GLU A 111 5.06 1.90 4.34
C GLU A 111 4.07 1.26 5.32
N VAL A 112 4.06 -0.06 5.34
CA VAL A 112 3.16 -0.89 6.16
C VAL A 112 3.99 -1.72 7.12
N LEU A 113 3.59 -1.75 8.39
CA LEU A 113 4.19 -2.59 9.42
C LEU A 113 3.07 -3.18 10.27
N GLU A 114 3.09 -4.50 10.45
CA GLU A 114 2.08 -5.20 11.27
C GLU A 114 0.64 -4.86 10.88
N ASP A 115 0.38 -4.83 9.57
CA ASP A 115 -0.92 -4.51 8.98
C ASP A 115 -1.41 -3.08 9.26
N LYS A 116 -0.50 -2.18 9.60
CA LYS A 116 -0.79 -0.76 9.85
C LYS A 116 0.16 0.14 9.07
N ILE A 117 -0.31 1.33 8.76
CA ILE A 117 0.47 2.33 8.03
C ILE A 117 1.44 3.04 8.97
N ILE A 118 2.73 3.01 8.67
CA ILE A 118 3.77 3.69 9.45
C ILE A 118 4.28 4.96 8.79
N SER A 119 4.09 5.08 7.47
CA SER A 119 4.51 6.25 6.71
C SER A 119 3.71 6.32 5.42
N PHE A 120 3.44 7.53 4.94
CA PHE A 120 2.76 7.73 3.67
C PHE A 120 3.19 9.04 3.03
N LYS A 121 3.13 9.09 1.69
CA LYS A 121 3.38 10.30 0.92
C LYS A 121 2.52 10.25 -0.34
N ILE A 122 1.75 11.30 -0.57
CA ILE A 122 0.93 11.46 -1.76
C ILE A 122 1.28 12.82 -2.37
N ASN A 123 1.84 12.83 -3.58
CA ASN A 123 2.37 14.05 -4.19
C ASN A 123 2.22 14.03 -5.72
N PRO A 124 1.63 15.04 -6.35
CA PRO A 124 0.86 16.12 -5.71
C PRO A 124 -0.49 15.62 -5.21
N LEU A 125 -0.99 16.18 -4.13
CA LEU A 125 -2.33 15.86 -3.64
C LEU A 125 -3.37 16.46 -4.58
N CYS A 126 -4.29 15.65 -5.09
CA CYS A 126 -5.35 16.11 -5.98
C CYS A 126 -6.38 16.93 -5.20
N GLN A 127 -6.42 18.21 -5.42
CA GLN A 127 -7.34 19.11 -4.73
C GLN A 127 -8.70 19.20 -5.42
N LYS A 128 -9.72 19.39 -4.63
CA LYS A 128 -11.09 19.61 -5.12
C LYS A 128 -11.22 20.86 -5.96
#